data_6bd86a9116a5d8294a5d222941346a9e
#
_entry.id   6bd86a9116a5d8294a5d222941346a9e
#
_cell.length_a   1.000
_cell.length_b   1.000
_cell.length_c   1.000
_cell.angle_alpha   90.00
_cell.angle_beta   90.00
_cell.angle_gamma   90.00
#
_symmetry.space_group_name_H-M   'P 1'
#
loop_
_entity.id
_entity.type
_entity.pdbx_description
1 polymer ?
#
loop_
_entity_poly.entity_id
_entity_poly.type
_entity_poly.pdbx_seq_one_letter_code
_entity_poly.pdbx_strand_id
1 'polypeptide(L)'
;MEIRKRNGKSVPFQQEKIFNAMKKAFDGQGREIGSRELNEILAAVLDNLAAAAPLTVERVQDEVERTLMERGHYEVAKAYILYREKRSALRRVRHTIAQTVGDDSLDEVLRRIQMDFTEEIYSLAALQMKFESFCRPGMTEDERAEALTKA
;
A
#
# COMPACT_ATOMS: atom_id res chain seq x y z
N MET A 1 15.77 14.41 8.35
CA MET A 1 15.89 13.04 7.84
C MET A 1 15.03 12.92 6.59
N GLU A 2 15.54 12.32 5.53
CA GLU A 2 14.84 12.11 4.27
C GLU A 2 14.65 10.61 4.00
N ILE A 3 13.58 10.27 3.29
CA ILE A 3 13.28 8.91 2.86
C ILE A 3 13.21 8.84 1.34
N ARG A 4 13.88 7.86 0.77
CA ARG A 4 13.81 7.58 -0.67
C ARG A 4 12.59 6.73 -0.99
N LYS A 5 11.70 7.28 -1.81
CA LYS A 5 10.54 6.57 -2.34
C LYS A 5 10.93 5.54 -3.39
N ARG A 6 10.02 4.62 -3.71
CA ARG A 6 10.17 3.59 -4.75
C ARG A 6 10.44 4.13 -6.16
N ASN A 7 9.97 5.35 -6.45
CA ASN A 7 10.25 6.06 -7.70
C ASN A 7 11.58 6.84 -7.70
N GLY A 8 12.44 6.59 -6.71
CA GLY A 8 13.75 7.22 -6.58
C GLY A 8 13.76 8.62 -5.98
N LYS A 9 12.61 9.28 -5.82
CA LYS A 9 12.52 10.64 -5.24
C LYS A 9 12.74 10.61 -3.73
N SER A 10 13.59 11.51 -3.22
CA SER A 10 13.74 11.78 -1.79
C SER A 10 12.69 12.78 -1.32
N VAL A 11 12.10 12.51 -0.16
CA VAL A 11 11.11 13.38 0.48
C VAL A 11 11.36 13.44 1.99
N PRO A 12 10.88 14.46 2.69
CA PRO A 12 10.95 14.52 4.14
C PRO A 12 10.31 13.27 4.77
N PHE A 13 11.02 12.71 5.74
CA PHE A 13 10.53 11.55 6.49
C PHE A 13 9.43 11.99 7.47
N GLN A 14 8.28 11.32 7.43
CA GLN A 14 7.11 11.62 8.24
C GLN A 14 6.79 10.44 9.16
N GLN A 15 7.22 10.54 10.41
CA GLN A 15 7.01 9.50 11.42
C GLN A 15 5.53 9.24 11.75
N GLU A 16 4.66 10.25 11.57
CA GLU A 16 3.22 10.13 11.79
C GLU A 16 2.59 9.09 10.85
N LYS A 17 3.16 8.88 9.67
CA LYS A 17 2.69 7.85 8.74
C LYS A 17 2.94 6.44 9.27
N ILE A 18 4.07 6.24 9.96
CA ILE A 18 4.40 4.97 10.59
C ILE A 18 3.47 4.75 11.79
N PHE A 19 3.34 5.76 12.65
CA PHE A 19 2.44 5.72 13.79
C PHE A 19 1.01 5.32 13.38
N ASN A 20 0.46 6.02 12.38
CA ASN A 20 -0.89 5.75 11.89
C ASN A 20 -1.02 4.37 11.23
N ALA A 21 0.02 3.87 10.56
CA ALA A 21 0.01 2.54 9.95
C ALA A 21 0.02 1.44 11.02
N MET A 22 0.85 1.59 12.07
CA MET A 22 0.85 0.68 13.21
C MET A 22 -0.48 0.71 13.95
N LYS A 23 -1.02 1.90 14.27
CA LYS A 23 -2.32 2.04 14.93
C LYS A 23 -3.41 1.30 14.17
N LYS A 24 -3.49 1.49 12.86
CA LYS A 24 -4.47 0.77 12.02
C LYS A 24 -4.30 -0.75 12.06
N ALA A 25 -3.08 -1.24 12.19
CA ALA A 25 -2.83 -2.68 12.32
C ALA A 25 -3.33 -3.23 13.66
N PHE A 26 -3.18 -2.47 14.76
CA PHE A 26 -3.76 -2.82 16.06
C PHE A 26 -5.29 -2.78 16.03
N ASP A 27 -5.86 -1.68 15.53
CA ASP A 27 -7.32 -1.49 15.41
C ASP A 27 -7.95 -2.60 14.56
N GLY A 28 -7.29 -2.98 13.46
CA GLY A 28 -7.74 -4.06 12.57
C GLY A 28 -7.74 -5.46 13.20
N GLN A 29 -7.02 -5.65 14.32
CA GLN A 29 -7.02 -6.88 15.11
C GLN A 29 -7.95 -6.79 16.33
N GLY A 30 -8.75 -5.72 16.45
CA GLY A 30 -9.58 -5.48 17.63
C GLY A 30 -8.77 -5.30 18.91
N ARG A 31 -7.49 -4.93 18.81
CA ARG A 31 -6.61 -4.67 19.94
C ARG A 31 -6.47 -3.18 20.15
N GLU A 32 -7.00 -2.70 21.27
CA GLU A 32 -6.70 -1.35 21.71
C GLU A 32 -5.25 -1.27 22.24
N ILE A 33 -4.50 -0.32 21.71
CA ILE A 33 -3.16 0.01 22.18
C ILE A 33 -3.15 1.44 22.73
N GLY A 34 -2.58 1.62 23.91
CA GLY A 34 -2.38 2.95 24.47
C GLY A 34 -1.41 3.79 23.63
N SER A 35 -1.70 5.09 23.50
CA SER A 35 -0.82 6.00 22.75
C SER A 35 0.62 6.01 23.28
N ARG A 36 0.82 5.76 24.58
CA ARG A 36 2.15 5.65 25.17
C ARG A 36 2.92 4.46 24.64
N GLU A 37 2.33 3.27 24.69
CA GLU A 37 2.93 2.03 24.22
C GLU A 37 3.23 2.10 22.71
N LEU A 38 2.30 2.65 21.95
CA LEU A 38 2.50 2.84 20.49
C LEU A 38 3.66 3.81 20.19
N ASN A 39 3.83 4.87 20.99
CA ASN A 39 4.98 5.78 20.88
C ASN A 39 6.30 5.10 21.29
N GLU A 40 6.29 4.21 22.28
CA GLU A 40 7.47 3.43 22.67
C GLU A 40 7.90 2.45 21.56
N ILE A 41 6.93 1.85 20.85
CA ILE A 41 7.21 1.03 19.67
C ILE A 41 7.80 1.90 18.56
N LEU A 42 7.18 3.05 18.28
CA LEU A 42 7.66 3.99 17.25
C LEU A 42 9.09 4.47 17.54
N ALA A 43 9.40 4.81 18.80
CA ALA A 43 10.73 5.24 19.21
C ALA A 43 11.77 4.15 18.92
N ALA A 44 11.49 2.89 19.28
CA ALA A 44 12.38 1.77 18.98
C ALA A 44 12.61 1.58 17.47
N VAL A 45 11.56 1.70 16.65
CA VAL A 45 11.69 1.68 15.18
C VAL A 45 12.60 2.80 14.69
N LEU A 46 12.42 4.03 15.20
CA LEU A 46 13.22 5.18 14.79
C LEU A 46 14.68 5.06 15.20
N ASP A 47 14.96 4.56 16.40
CA ASP A 47 16.31 4.34 16.90
C ASP A 47 17.06 3.32 16.02
N ASN A 48 16.41 2.23 15.65
CA ASN A 48 16.98 1.21 14.78
C ASN A 48 17.21 1.73 13.34
N LEU A 49 16.36 2.62 12.88
CA LEU A 49 16.51 3.25 11.56
C LEU A 49 17.61 4.31 11.52
N ALA A 50 17.90 4.97 12.64
CA ALA A 50 18.91 6.03 12.71
C ALA A 50 20.33 5.53 12.39
N ALA A 51 20.63 4.26 12.69
CA ALA A 51 21.92 3.63 12.43
C ALA A 51 22.16 3.26 10.96
N ALA A 52 21.19 3.50 10.08
CA ALA A 52 21.18 2.86 8.77
C ALA A 52 20.80 3.81 7.63
N ALA A 53 21.77 4.16 6.78
CA ALA A 53 21.59 4.87 5.52
C ALA A 53 21.80 3.93 4.31
N PRO A 54 21.09 4.11 3.19
CA PRO A 54 20.00 5.08 2.96
C PRO A 54 18.66 4.60 3.54
N LEU A 55 17.83 5.55 4.00
CA LEU A 55 16.48 5.25 4.45
C LEU A 55 15.55 5.08 3.25
N THR A 56 14.95 3.89 3.12
CA THR A 56 13.96 3.57 2.08
C THR A 56 12.62 3.17 2.70
N VAL A 57 11.55 3.24 1.92
CA VAL A 57 10.21 2.84 2.39
C VAL A 57 10.20 1.37 2.81
N GLU A 58 10.86 0.50 2.06
CA GLU A 58 10.96 -0.94 2.34
C GLU A 58 11.63 -1.17 3.69
N ARG A 59 12.77 -0.52 3.90
CA ARG A 59 13.52 -0.65 5.16
C ARG A 59 12.73 -0.20 6.37
N VAL A 60 12.00 0.91 6.26
CA VAL A 60 11.11 1.37 7.33
C VAL A 60 10.04 0.32 7.63
N GLN A 61 9.45 -0.27 6.60
CA GLN A 61 8.43 -1.29 6.75
C GLN A 61 8.97 -2.56 7.41
N ASP A 62 10.13 -3.03 6.96
CA ASP A 62 10.80 -4.22 7.52
C ASP A 62 11.17 -4.00 8.99
N GLU A 63 11.59 -2.78 9.37
CA GLU A 63 11.91 -2.43 10.75
C GLU A 63 10.66 -2.40 11.64
N VAL A 64 9.54 -1.88 11.14
CA VAL A 64 8.25 -1.92 11.87
C VAL A 64 7.83 -3.37 12.10
N GLU A 65 7.89 -4.22 11.09
CA GLU A 65 7.56 -5.64 11.18
C GLU A 65 8.41 -6.34 12.23
N ARG A 66 9.73 -6.13 12.18
CA ARG A 66 10.69 -6.70 13.13
C ARG A 66 10.40 -6.25 14.56
N THR A 67 10.25 -4.95 14.77
CA THR A 67 10.02 -4.39 16.12
C THR A 67 8.70 -4.90 16.72
N LEU A 68 7.63 -5.01 15.92
CA LEU A 68 6.36 -5.58 16.37
C LEU A 68 6.52 -7.04 16.79
N MET A 69 7.28 -7.85 16.03
CA MET A 69 7.56 -9.25 16.36
C MET A 69 8.41 -9.37 17.63
N GLU A 70 9.49 -8.60 17.75
CA GLU A 70 10.38 -8.61 18.92
C GLU A 70 9.66 -8.24 20.22
N ARG A 71 8.64 -7.38 20.11
CA ARG A 71 7.78 -7.00 21.24
C ARG A 71 6.60 -7.95 21.48
N GLY A 72 6.50 -9.06 20.75
CA GLY A 72 5.47 -10.08 20.93
C GLY A 72 4.11 -9.77 20.31
N HIS A 73 4.02 -8.71 19.49
CA HIS A 73 2.78 -8.35 18.79
C HIS A 73 2.63 -9.11 17.46
N TYR A 74 2.75 -10.44 17.48
CA TYR A 74 2.82 -11.27 16.26
C TYR A 74 1.60 -11.13 15.34
N GLU A 75 0.39 -11.12 15.92
CA GLU A 75 -0.84 -10.97 15.12
C GLU A 75 -0.94 -9.59 14.46
N VAL A 76 -0.49 -8.55 15.17
CA VAL A 76 -0.43 -7.19 14.62
C VAL A 76 0.63 -7.08 13.53
N ALA A 77 1.81 -7.69 13.73
CA ALA A 77 2.85 -7.76 12.72
C ALA A 77 2.34 -8.46 11.45
N LYS A 78 1.65 -9.60 11.60
CA LYS A 78 1.01 -10.32 10.49
C LYS A 78 -0.01 -9.45 9.77
N ALA A 79 -0.88 -8.74 10.50
CA ALA A 79 -1.86 -7.82 9.91
C ALA A 79 -1.17 -6.67 9.16
N TYR A 80 -0.08 -6.13 9.72
CA TYR A 80 0.70 -5.09 9.09
C TYR A 80 1.34 -5.57 7.77
N ILE A 81 1.91 -6.78 7.74
CA ILE A 81 2.49 -7.41 6.54
C ILE A 81 1.40 -7.59 5.47
N LEU A 82 0.27 -8.18 5.83
CA LEU A 82 -0.85 -8.39 4.91
C LEU A 82 -1.39 -7.06 4.34
N TYR A 83 -1.52 -6.03 5.18
CA TYR A 83 -1.90 -4.70 4.71
C TYR A 83 -0.88 -4.10 3.74
N ARG A 84 0.43 -4.25 4.03
CA ARG A 84 1.52 -3.83 3.15
C ARG A 84 1.45 -4.52 1.79
N GLU A 85 1.28 -5.85 1.78
CA GLU A 85 1.12 -6.64 0.55
C GLU A 85 -0.09 -6.17 -0.25
N LYS A 86 -1.22 -6.00 0.42
CA LYS A 86 -2.45 -5.45 -0.13
C LYS A 86 -2.23 -4.11 -0.84
N ARG A 87 -1.60 -3.18 -0.18
CA ARG A 87 -1.27 -1.85 -0.75
C ARG A 87 -0.28 -1.95 -1.91
N SER A 88 0.61 -2.91 -1.88
CA SER A 88 1.59 -3.13 -2.95
C SER A 88 0.93 -3.71 -4.20
N ALA A 89 0.03 -4.68 -4.03
CA ALA A 89 -0.77 -5.24 -5.12
C ALA A 89 -1.63 -4.17 -5.80
N LEU A 90 -2.35 -3.35 -5.01
CA LEU A 90 -3.15 -2.24 -5.52
C LEU A 90 -2.32 -1.26 -6.37
N ARG A 91 -1.09 -0.92 -5.93
CA ARG A 91 -0.22 -0.04 -6.70
C ARG A 91 0.23 -0.67 -8.01
N ARG A 92 0.51 -1.97 -8.02
CA ARG A 92 0.87 -2.69 -9.28
C ARG A 92 -0.28 -2.64 -10.27
N VAL A 93 -1.48 -3.00 -9.83
CA VAL A 93 -2.69 -2.93 -10.67
C VAL A 93 -2.90 -1.52 -11.21
N ARG A 94 -2.88 -0.50 -10.34
CA ARG A 94 -3.01 0.90 -10.74
C ARG A 94 -1.96 1.31 -11.77
N HIS A 95 -0.72 0.91 -11.57
CA HIS A 95 0.37 1.22 -12.52
C HIS A 95 0.15 0.56 -13.88
N THR A 96 -0.24 -0.72 -13.89
CA THR A 96 -0.54 -1.45 -15.14
C THR A 96 -1.71 -0.78 -15.89
N ILE A 97 -2.79 -0.45 -15.19
CA ILE A 97 -3.95 0.21 -15.81
C ILE A 97 -3.57 1.61 -16.33
N ALA A 98 -2.82 2.41 -15.55
CA ALA A 98 -2.36 3.74 -15.97
C ALA A 98 -1.51 3.70 -17.26
N GLN A 99 -0.65 2.70 -17.39
CA GLN A 99 0.14 2.50 -18.61
C GLN A 99 -0.71 2.11 -19.82
N THR A 100 -1.92 1.58 -19.59
CA THR A 100 -2.76 1.02 -20.66
C THR A 100 -3.86 1.99 -21.09
N VAL A 101 -4.38 2.82 -20.18
CA VAL A 101 -5.59 3.67 -20.39
C VAL A 101 -5.24 5.17 -20.45
N GLY A 102 -4.02 5.59 -20.04
CA GLY A 102 -3.69 6.99 -19.81
C GLY A 102 -4.09 7.48 -18.41
N ASP A 103 -3.38 8.53 -17.93
CA ASP A 103 -3.40 8.90 -16.50
C ASP A 103 -4.69 9.68 -16.11
N ASP A 104 -5.28 10.47 -17.02
CA ASP A 104 -6.37 11.42 -16.70
C ASP A 104 -7.75 10.75 -16.56
N SER A 105 -8.03 9.69 -17.29
CA SER A 105 -9.30 8.95 -17.17
C SER A 105 -9.26 7.85 -16.09
N LEU A 106 -8.06 7.43 -15.70
CA LEU A 106 -7.85 6.32 -14.77
C LEU A 106 -8.37 6.62 -13.35
N ASP A 107 -8.11 7.82 -12.82
CA ASP A 107 -8.54 8.18 -11.45
C ASP A 107 -10.06 8.21 -11.33
N GLU A 108 -10.78 8.57 -12.37
CA GLU A 108 -12.24 8.58 -12.39
C GLU A 108 -12.80 7.15 -12.48
N VAL A 109 -12.23 6.33 -13.35
CA VAL A 109 -12.61 4.90 -13.49
C VAL A 109 -12.30 4.11 -12.22
N LEU A 110 -11.11 4.27 -11.66
CA LEU A 110 -10.75 3.59 -10.40
C LEU A 110 -11.60 4.07 -9.21
N ARG A 111 -11.97 5.35 -9.16
CA ARG A 111 -12.88 5.87 -8.14
C ARG A 111 -14.26 5.24 -8.26
N ARG A 112 -14.75 5.08 -9.48
CA ARG A 112 -16.04 4.45 -9.77
C ARG A 112 -16.03 2.97 -9.37
N ILE A 113 -14.99 2.24 -9.76
CA ILE A 113 -14.77 0.84 -9.36
C ILE A 113 -14.65 0.71 -7.83
N GLN A 114 -13.93 1.62 -7.15
CA GLN A 114 -13.82 1.61 -5.68
C GLN A 114 -15.15 1.91 -4.96
N MET A 115 -16.04 2.68 -5.56
CA MET A 115 -17.39 2.93 -5.01
C MET A 115 -18.28 1.69 -5.12
N ASP A 116 -18.16 0.94 -6.20
CA ASP A 116 -18.99 -0.24 -6.47
C ASP A 116 -18.45 -1.52 -5.79
N PHE A 117 -17.14 -1.55 -5.49
CA PHE A 117 -16.44 -2.70 -4.89
C PHE A 117 -15.79 -2.30 -3.56
N THR A 118 -16.56 -2.35 -2.50
CA THR A 118 -16.05 -2.16 -1.12
C THR A 118 -15.21 -3.33 -0.63
N GLU A 119 -15.15 -4.45 -1.36
CA GLU A 119 -14.48 -5.69 -0.94
C GLU A 119 -13.27 -6.06 -1.80
N GLU A 120 -12.25 -6.45 -1.10
CA GLU A 120 -11.12 -7.36 -1.32
C GLU A 120 -10.30 -7.31 -2.61
N ILE A 121 -8.98 -7.41 -2.40
CA ILE A 121 -7.89 -7.57 -3.38
C ILE A 121 -8.17 -8.61 -4.46
N TYR A 122 -8.92 -9.67 -4.14
CA TYR A 122 -9.29 -10.69 -5.11
C TYR A 122 -10.10 -10.12 -6.27
N SER A 123 -10.96 -9.13 -6.02
CA SER A 123 -11.72 -8.45 -7.06
C SER A 123 -10.83 -7.62 -7.98
N LEU A 124 -9.77 -6.98 -7.47
CA LEU A 124 -8.87 -6.18 -8.30
C LEU A 124 -7.91 -7.03 -9.14
N ALA A 125 -7.43 -8.16 -8.59
CA ALA A 125 -6.64 -9.11 -9.37
C ALA A 125 -7.50 -9.79 -10.46
N ALA A 126 -8.73 -10.15 -10.14
CA ALA A 126 -9.69 -10.68 -11.10
C ALA A 126 -10.06 -9.63 -12.16
N LEU A 127 -10.24 -8.37 -11.76
CA LEU A 127 -10.47 -7.25 -12.68
C LEU A 127 -9.28 -7.05 -13.63
N GLN A 128 -8.06 -7.09 -13.12
CA GLN A 128 -6.86 -6.99 -13.94
C GLN A 128 -6.79 -8.11 -14.98
N MET A 129 -6.98 -9.36 -14.55
CA MET A 129 -6.95 -10.51 -15.47
C MET A 129 -8.05 -10.40 -16.54
N LYS A 130 -9.26 -10.01 -16.17
CA LYS A 130 -10.35 -9.80 -17.13
C LYS A 130 -10.05 -8.64 -18.06
N PHE A 131 -9.60 -7.50 -17.55
CA PHE A 131 -9.22 -6.35 -18.35
C PHE A 131 -8.16 -6.72 -19.38
N GLU A 132 -7.08 -7.40 -18.97
CA GLU A 132 -6.03 -7.89 -19.87
C GLU A 132 -6.60 -8.83 -20.96
N SER A 133 -7.60 -9.66 -20.61
CA SER A 133 -8.27 -10.55 -21.57
C SER A 133 -9.12 -9.83 -22.62
N PHE A 134 -9.61 -8.63 -22.29
CA PHE A 134 -10.38 -7.81 -23.21
C PHE A 134 -9.52 -6.89 -24.08
N CYS A 135 -8.29 -6.59 -23.65
CA CYS A 135 -7.38 -5.73 -24.38
C CYS A 135 -6.83 -6.44 -25.63
N ARG A 136 -6.89 -5.74 -26.78
CA ARG A 136 -6.31 -6.21 -28.05
C ARG A 136 -5.26 -5.22 -28.54
N PRO A 137 -4.22 -5.67 -29.26
CA PRO A 137 -3.30 -4.75 -29.91
C PRO A 137 -4.04 -3.76 -30.83
N GLY A 138 -3.72 -2.47 -30.69
CA GLY A 138 -4.30 -1.40 -31.51
C GLY A 138 -5.59 -0.76 -30.99
N MET A 139 -6.09 -1.14 -29.82
CA MET A 139 -7.22 -0.45 -29.18
C MET A 139 -6.86 1.00 -28.81
N THR A 140 -7.81 1.91 -29.02
CA THR A 140 -7.73 3.31 -28.59
C THR A 140 -7.87 3.41 -27.05
N GLU A 141 -7.57 4.58 -26.48
CA GLU A 141 -7.75 4.84 -25.04
C GLU A 141 -9.21 4.68 -24.60
N ASP A 142 -10.14 5.18 -25.41
CA ASP A 142 -11.59 5.08 -25.13
C ASP A 142 -12.08 3.62 -25.15
N GLU A 143 -11.63 2.81 -26.11
CA GLU A 143 -11.95 1.39 -26.19
C GLU A 143 -11.39 0.60 -24.99
N ARG A 144 -10.21 0.99 -24.50
CA ARG A 144 -9.62 0.40 -23.30
C ARG A 144 -10.34 0.80 -22.03
N ALA A 145 -10.76 2.07 -21.92
CA ALA A 145 -11.59 2.55 -20.83
C ALA A 145 -12.94 1.80 -20.78
N GLU A 146 -13.56 1.56 -21.95
CA GLU A 146 -14.78 0.76 -22.06
C GLU A 146 -14.55 -0.72 -21.68
N ALA A 147 -13.42 -1.30 -22.08
CA ALA A 147 -13.04 -2.66 -21.72
C ALA A 147 -12.85 -2.80 -20.19
N LEU A 148 -12.30 -1.78 -19.53
CA LEU A 148 -12.14 -1.76 -18.09
C LEU A 148 -13.48 -1.70 -17.34
N THR A 149 -14.46 -1.00 -17.89
CA THR A 149 -15.82 -0.95 -17.30
C THR A 149 -16.61 -2.23 -17.50
N LYS A 150 -16.23 -3.07 -18.45
CA LYS A 150 -16.84 -4.38 -18.71
C LYS A 150 -16.16 -5.54 -17.98
N ALA A 151 -14.94 -5.33 -17.45
CA ALA A 151 -14.18 -6.35 -16.75
C ALA A 151 -14.66 -6.55 -15.32
#